data_880b99abec0fc21bac7f1bff508908b6
#
_entry.id   880b99abec0fc21bac7f1bff508908b6
#
_cell.length_a   1.000
_cell.length_b   1.000
_cell.length_c   1.000
_cell.angle_alpha   90.00
_cell.angle_beta   90.00
_cell.angle_gamma   90.00
#
_symmetry.space_group_name_H-M   'P 1'
#
loop_
_entity.id
_entity.type
_entity.pdbx_description
1 polymer ?
#
loop_
_entity_poly.entity_id
_entity_poly.type
_entity_poly.pdbx_seq_one_letter_code
_entity_poly.pdbx_strand_id
1 'polypeptide(L)'
;MFIKPNQFVIPTEQRDYSEWHRGRTRYALWYLLLDQVKHAEIIKQLDQIRHQFSDCLIKSSNRQYHITLYIGGFLTCDESIYNDDFPQSLFVKQQQQLKSLNLSHSITLKLTAVNSFESALFVQVSDSLHQLISIRSALRLAQHTEVAAQTYCAHITLGLYAQKVMGQDVLQRLDACAGLDVELEFDQIHFGYYSAQTLQGPLHSLYCFNLE
;
A
#
# COMPACT_ATOMS: atom_id res chain seq x y z
N MET A 1 1.29 -13.80 2.18
CA MET A 1 0.58 -14.75 3.08
C MET A 1 0.70 -14.22 4.49
N PHE A 2 -0.28 -14.45 5.38
CA PHE A 2 -0.17 -14.07 6.80
C PHE A 2 0.86 -14.95 7.49
N ILE A 3 1.59 -14.37 8.45
CA ILE A 3 2.60 -15.11 9.22
C ILE A 3 1.94 -16.24 10.05
N LYS A 4 2.64 -17.36 10.18
CA LYS A 4 2.20 -18.49 11.02
C LYS A 4 3.19 -18.72 12.18
N PRO A 5 2.73 -19.27 13.31
CA PRO A 5 3.58 -19.40 14.50
C PRO A 5 4.90 -20.13 14.27
N ASN A 6 4.87 -21.18 13.45
CA ASN A 6 6.01 -22.04 13.15
C ASN A 6 6.85 -21.64 11.93
N GLN A 7 6.65 -20.41 11.43
CA GLN A 7 7.39 -19.84 10.30
C GLN A 7 8.24 -18.66 10.77
N PHE A 8 9.29 -18.36 10.02
CA PHE A 8 10.02 -17.12 10.19
C PHE A 8 9.47 -16.06 9.25
N VAL A 9 9.51 -14.79 9.67
CA VAL A 9 9.34 -13.68 8.76
C VAL A 9 10.46 -13.69 7.71
N ILE A 10 10.17 -13.12 6.55
CA ILE A 10 11.11 -12.99 5.44
C ILE A 10 11.73 -11.60 5.51
N PRO A 11 13.00 -11.47 5.91
CA PRO A 11 13.67 -10.16 5.91
C PRO A 11 13.78 -9.60 4.50
N THR A 12 13.56 -8.31 4.37
CA THR A 12 13.80 -7.60 3.12
C THR A 12 15.28 -7.24 3.02
N GLU A 13 15.93 -7.66 1.95
CA GLU A 13 17.31 -7.27 1.68
C GLU A 13 17.37 -5.77 1.38
N GLN A 14 18.30 -5.07 2.06
CA GLN A 14 18.49 -3.63 1.86
C GLN A 14 19.47 -3.39 0.71
N ARG A 15 19.02 -3.65 -0.51
CA ARG A 15 19.79 -3.47 -1.75
C ARG A 15 18.94 -2.89 -2.87
N ASP A 16 19.58 -2.46 -3.91
CA ASP A 16 18.93 -2.18 -5.19
C ASP A 16 18.59 -3.51 -5.90
N TYR A 17 17.36 -3.63 -6.36
CA TYR A 17 16.84 -4.79 -7.08
C TYR A 17 16.89 -4.55 -8.60
N SER A 18 18.10 -4.32 -9.13
CA SER A 18 18.31 -3.98 -10.55
C SER A 18 17.76 -5.04 -11.52
N GLU A 19 17.73 -6.32 -11.12
CA GLU A 19 17.14 -7.41 -11.87
C GLU A 19 15.62 -7.28 -12.03
N TRP A 20 14.95 -6.64 -11.05
CA TRP A 20 13.51 -6.38 -11.10
C TRP A 20 13.20 -5.12 -11.90
N HIS A 21 13.81 -3.99 -11.55
CA HIS A 21 13.44 -2.71 -12.17
C HIS A 21 14.09 -2.50 -13.55
N ARG A 22 15.20 -3.19 -13.90
CA ARG A 22 15.86 -3.15 -15.22
C ARG A 22 16.11 -1.72 -15.71
N GLY A 23 16.56 -0.83 -14.82
CA GLY A 23 16.78 0.59 -15.08
C GLY A 23 15.53 1.47 -15.05
N ARG A 24 14.33 0.91 -14.92
CA ARG A 24 13.07 1.66 -14.74
C ARG A 24 12.95 2.12 -13.29
N THR A 25 12.70 3.42 -13.08
CA THR A 25 12.83 4.00 -11.73
C THR A 25 11.50 4.28 -11.05
N ARG A 26 10.43 4.52 -11.80
CA ARG A 26 9.14 4.99 -11.27
C ARG A 26 8.10 3.86 -11.30
N TYR A 27 7.80 3.29 -10.13
CA TYR A 27 6.82 2.23 -9.98
C TYR A 27 5.48 2.79 -9.52
N ALA A 28 4.47 2.72 -10.39
CA ALA A 28 3.20 3.42 -10.27
C ALA A 28 2.16 2.66 -9.47
N LEU A 29 1.33 3.42 -8.75
CA LEU A 29 0.20 2.89 -8.00
C LEU A 29 -0.92 3.93 -7.86
N TRP A 30 -2.14 3.43 -7.68
CA TRP A 30 -3.27 4.19 -7.12
C TRP A 30 -3.37 3.90 -5.64
N TYR A 31 -3.60 4.93 -4.82
CA TYR A 31 -3.60 4.78 -3.36
C TYR A 31 -4.45 5.85 -2.67
N LEU A 32 -4.85 5.56 -1.43
CA LEU A 32 -5.37 6.54 -0.49
C LEU A 32 -4.22 6.94 0.44
N LEU A 33 -3.98 8.24 0.56
CA LEU A 33 -2.90 8.80 1.38
C LEU A 33 -3.44 9.24 2.73
N LEU A 34 -2.78 8.87 3.82
CA LEU A 34 -3.05 9.48 5.12
C LEU A 34 -2.46 10.90 5.12
N ASP A 35 -3.34 11.90 5.13
CA ASP A 35 -2.96 13.30 5.21
C ASP A 35 -2.35 13.63 6.58
N GLN A 36 -1.23 14.35 6.59
CA GLN A 36 -0.45 14.66 7.79
C GLN A 36 -1.19 15.55 8.80
N VAL A 37 -2.19 16.30 8.36
CA VAL A 37 -3.00 17.19 9.21
C VAL A 37 -4.31 16.49 9.59
N LYS A 38 -5.10 16.06 8.59
CA LYS A 38 -6.40 15.41 8.78
C LYS A 38 -6.29 14.12 9.62
N HIS A 39 -5.22 13.33 9.44
CA HIS A 39 -5.03 12.04 10.09
C HIS A 39 -3.89 12.04 11.13
N ALA A 40 -3.49 13.21 11.65
CA ALA A 40 -2.32 13.35 12.53
C ALA A 40 -2.34 12.41 13.75
N GLU A 41 -3.49 12.29 14.44
CA GLU A 41 -3.62 11.42 15.61
C GLU A 41 -3.49 9.93 15.26
N ILE A 42 -4.01 9.54 14.11
CA ILE A 42 -3.90 8.17 13.63
C ILE A 42 -2.44 7.86 13.25
N ILE A 43 -1.80 8.76 12.53
CA ILE A 43 -0.38 8.63 12.15
C ILE A 43 0.48 8.43 13.40
N LYS A 44 0.23 9.22 14.46
CA LYS A 44 0.91 9.08 15.75
C LYS A 44 0.69 7.71 16.39
N GLN A 45 -0.54 7.18 16.35
CA GLN A 45 -0.83 5.83 16.86
C GLN A 45 -0.11 4.76 16.02
N LEU A 46 -0.11 4.88 14.69
CA LEU A 46 0.63 3.97 13.80
C LEU A 46 2.14 3.99 14.08
N ASP A 47 2.71 5.18 14.32
CA ASP A 47 4.12 5.33 14.70
C ASP A 47 4.43 4.69 16.05
N GLN A 48 3.53 4.80 17.03
CA GLN A 48 3.68 4.13 18.32
C GLN A 48 3.68 2.61 18.18
N ILE A 49 2.77 2.05 17.37
CA ILE A 49 2.74 0.62 17.09
C ILE A 49 4.01 0.19 16.36
N ARG A 50 4.41 0.92 15.30
CA ARG A 50 5.65 0.66 14.57
C ARG A 50 6.87 0.67 15.50
N HIS A 51 6.90 1.57 16.47
CA HIS A 51 8.00 1.68 17.43
C HIS A 51 8.14 0.42 18.31
N GLN A 52 7.05 -0.26 18.67
CA GLN A 52 7.08 -1.52 19.42
C GLN A 52 7.78 -2.67 18.66
N PHE A 53 7.93 -2.54 17.34
CA PHE A 53 8.62 -3.50 16.47
C PHE A 53 9.91 -2.95 15.88
N SER A 54 10.43 -1.83 16.42
CA SER A 54 11.60 -1.12 15.87
C SER A 54 12.88 -1.94 15.87
N ASP A 55 12.96 -2.96 16.73
CA ASP A 55 14.08 -3.91 16.80
C ASP A 55 14.16 -4.85 15.60
N CYS A 56 13.03 -5.12 14.93
CA CYS A 56 12.96 -6.07 13.83
C CYS A 56 12.55 -5.48 12.48
N LEU A 57 12.15 -4.21 12.45
CA LEU A 57 11.78 -3.52 11.22
C LEU A 57 12.95 -2.70 10.63
N ILE A 58 12.88 -2.43 9.32
CA ILE A 58 13.81 -1.51 8.65
C ILE A 58 13.67 -0.13 9.28
N LYS A 59 14.81 0.43 9.74
CA LYS A 59 14.86 1.70 10.49
C LYS A 59 14.57 2.91 9.60
N SER A 60 15.17 2.96 8.42
CA SER A 60 15.02 4.09 7.49
C SER A 60 13.82 3.86 6.58
N SER A 61 12.74 4.60 6.82
CA SER A 61 11.57 4.63 5.95
C SER A 61 10.99 6.03 5.98
N ASN A 62 10.87 6.65 4.82
CA ASN A 62 10.13 7.90 4.58
C ASN A 62 8.88 7.66 3.71
N ARG A 63 8.45 6.40 3.60
CA ARG A 63 7.20 6.04 2.96
C ARG A 63 6.03 6.55 3.81
N GLN A 64 5.20 7.38 3.23
CA GLN A 64 3.97 7.84 3.87
C GLN A 64 3.00 6.67 4.08
N TYR A 65 2.22 6.71 5.16
CA TYR A 65 1.15 5.75 5.37
C TYR A 65 0.07 5.91 4.32
N HIS A 66 -0.28 4.81 3.68
CA HIS A 66 -1.22 4.79 2.57
C HIS A 66 -1.89 3.42 2.46
N ILE A 67 -3.01 3.38 1.77
CA ILE A 67 -3.69 2.15 1.38
C ILE A 67 -3.53 2.01 -0.12
N THR A 68 -2.81 1.00 -0.58
CA THR A 68 -2.67 0.71 -2.01
C THR A 68 -3.99 0.20 -2.56
N LEU A 69 -4.50 0.84 -3.60
CA LEU A 69 -5.69 0.42 -4.32
C LEU A 69 -5.36 -0.47 -5.50
N TYR A 70 -4.33 -0.10 -6.26
CA TYR A 70 -3.96 -0.79 -7.49
C TYR A 70 -2.49 -0.55 -7.81
N ILE A 71 -1.76 -1.61 -8.14
CA ILE A 71 -0.36 -1.52 -8.59
C ILE A 71 -0.35 -1.57 -10.12
N GLY A 72 0.07 -0.46 -10.73
CA GLY A 72 0.12 -0.32 -12.18
C GLY A 72 1.35 -0.97 -12.80
N GLY A 73 2.51 -0.79 -12.20
CA GLY A 73 3.79 -1.20 -12.75
C GLY A 73 4.71 -0.01 -13.03
N PHE A 74 5.70 -0.19 -13.89
CA PHE A 74 6.68 0.84 -14.21
C PHE A 74 6.13 1.87 -15.21
N LEU A 75 6.19 3.16 -14.85
CA LEU A 75 5.76 4.23 -15.73
C LEU A 75 6.64 4.28 -16.98
N THR A 76 5.99 4.27 -18.14
CA THR A 76 6.61 4.46 -19.47
C THR A 76 5.88 5.54 -20.25
N CYS A 77 6.61 6.22 -21.15
CA CYS A 77 6.01 7.21 -22.04
C CYS A 77 5.35 6.55 -23.27
N ASP A 78 5.92 5.45 -23.71
CA ASP A 78 5.63 4.77 -24.96
C ASP A 78 4.90 3.43 -24.73
N GLU A 79 4.91 2.58 -25.74
CA GLU A 79 4.38 1.23 -25.67
C GLU A 79 5.10 0.38 -24.62
N SER A 80 4.39 -0.56 -24.05
CA SER A 80 4.93 -1.50 -23.07
C SER A 80 5.94 -2.44 -23.72
N ILE A 81 7.13 -2.54 -23.16
CA ILE A 81 8.17 -3.50 -23.52
C ILE A 81 8.06 -4.74 -22.65
N TYR A 82 7.76 -4.52 -21.36
CA TYR A 82 7.61 -5.58 -20.38
C TYR A 82 6.16 -5.69 -19.91
N ASN A 83 5.77 -6.84 -19.42
CA ASN A 83 4.41 -7.11 -18.91
C ASN A 83 4.04 -6.31 -17.65
N ASP A 84 5.02 -5.73 -16.98
CA ASP A 84 4.88 -4.86 -15.82
C ASP A 84 5.12 -3.37 -16.14
N ASP A 85 5.08 -2.99 -17.42
CA ASP A 85 5.09 -1.59 -17.85
C ASP A 85 3.70 -0.97 -17.78
N PHE A 86 3.67 0.31 -17.40
CA PHE A 86 2.48 1.12 -17.27
C PHE A 86 2.57 2.38 -18.15
N PRO A 87 2.15 2.30 -19.42
CA PRO A 87 2.18 3.44 -20.33
C PRO A 87 1.14 4.49 -19.95
N GLN A 88 1.39 5.73 -20.33
CA GLN A 88 0.50 6.86 -20.05
C GLN A 88 -0.94 6.63 -20.57
N SER A 89 -1.11 5.91 -21.65
CA SER A 89 -2.43 5.57 -22.18
C SER A 89 -3.29 4.74 -21.22
N LEU A 90 -2.67 3.88 -20.39
CA LEU A 90 -3.37 3.14 -19.33
C LEU A 90 -3.82 4.06 -18.19
N PHE A 91 -2.98 5.02 -17.79
CA PHE A 91 -3.38 6.02 -16.80
C PHE A 91 -4.63 6.78 -17.26
N VAL A 92 -4.66 7.26 -18.52
CA VAL A 92 -5.81 7.98 -19.08
C VAL A 92 -7.07 7.11 -19.06
N LYS A 93 -6.96 5.85 -19.46
CA LYS A 93 -8.08 4.89 -19.43
C LYS A 93 -8.58 4.67 -17.98
N GLN A 94 -7.68 4.44 -17.03
CA GLN A 94 -8.04 4.24 -15.62
C GLN A 94 -8.69 5.50 -15.02
N GLN A 95 -8.19 6.69 -15.35
CA GLN A 95 -8.81 7.95 -14.95
C GLN A 95 -10.24 8.08 -15.49
N GLN A 96 -10.48 7.71 -16.76
CA GLN A 96 -11.82 7.70 -17.35
C GLN A 96 -12.76 6.72 -16.65
N GLN A 97 -12.26 5.52 -16.32
CA GLN A 97 -13.05 4.52 -15.58
C GLN A 97 -13.42 5.02 -14.16
N LEU A 98 -12.50 5.67 -13.45
CA LEU A 98 -12.81 6.27 -12.14
C LEU A 98 -13.86 7.38 -12.26
N LYS A 99 -13.77 8.24 -13.28
CA LYS A 99 -14.78 9.30 -13.55
C LYS A 99 -16.15 8.75 -13.86
N SER A 100 -16.24 7.55 -14.41
CA SER A 100 -17.53 6.90 -14.71
C SER A 100 -18.18 6.25 -13.49
N LEU A 101 -17.44 6.10 -12.38
CA LEU A 101 -18.01 5.63 -11.13
C LEU A 101 -18.79 6.76 -10.44
N ASN A 102 -19.99 6.43 -9.99
CA ASN A 102 -20.73 7.33 -9.09
C ASN A 102 -20.24 7.10 -7.64
N LEU A 103 -19.04 7.60 -7.35
CA LEU A 103 -18.46 7.51 -6.01
C LEU A 103 -19.13 8.51 -5.09
N SER A 104 -19.29 8.16 -3.82
CA SER A 104 -19.68 9.11 -2.77
C SER A 104 -18.60 10.18 -2.57
N HIS A 105 -18.96 11.31 -1.98
CA HIS A 105 -18.05 12.44 -1.69
C HIS A 105 -16.84 12.06 -0.81
N SER A 106 -16.89 10.91 -0.16
CA SER A 106 -15.78 10.37 0.61
C SER A 106 -15.77 8.85 0.61
N ILE A 107 -14.59 8.29 0.85
CA ILE A 107 -14.37 6.87 1.12
C ILE A 107 -14.15 6.72 2.62
N THR A 108 -15.06 5.99 3.28
CA THR A 108 -14.96 5.71 4.72
C THR A 108 -14.48 4.28 4.93
N LEU A 109 -13.35 4.14 5.61
CA LEU A 109 -12.70 2.87 5.91
C LEU A 109 -12.42 2.76 7.41
N LYS A 110 -12.34 1.53 7.93
CA LYS A 110 -12.10 1.28 9.34
C LYS A 110 -10.77 0.54 9.55
N LEU A 111 -9.91 1.05 10.42
CA LEU A 111 -8.76 0.32 10.93
C LEU A 111 -9.23 -0.67 11.97
N THR A 112 -8.80 -1.94 11.88
CA THR A 112 -9.34 -3.01 12.74
C THR A 112 -8.27 -3.65 13.61
N ALA A 113 -7.23 -4.21 13.03
CA ALA A 113 -6.24 -4.96 13.77
C ALA A 113 -4.82 -4.74 13.23
N VAL A 114 -3.84 -4.76 14.10
CA VAL A 114 -2.45 -4.92 13.69
C VAL A 114 -2.22 -6.38 13.33
N ASN A 115 -1.57 -6.63 12.20
CA ASN A 115 -1.34 -7.97 11.69
C ASN A 115 0.01 -8.04 10.95
N SER A 116 0.41 -9.21 10.52
CA SER A 116 1.65 -9.42 9.81
C SER A 116 1.48 -10.31 8.59
N PHE A 117 2.00 -9.85 7.45
CA PHE A 117 2.41 -10.74 6.38
C PHE A 117 3.76 -11.38 6.71
N GLU A 118 4.18 -12.35 5.91
CA GLU A 118 5.52 -12.95 6.06
C GLU A 118 6.65 -11.91 5.92
N SER A 119 6.45 -10.82 5.17
CA SER A 119 7.47 -9.80 4.87
C SER A 119 7.22 -8.42 5.46
N ALA A 120 6.03 -8.15 6.00
CA ALA A 120 5.64 -6.81 6.43
C ALA A 120 4.68 -6.81 7.61
N LEU A 121 4.91 -5.91 8.55
CA LEU A 121 3.96 -5.52 9.59
C LEU A 121 2.96 -4.53 8.99
N PHE A 122 1.66 -4.66 9.29
CA PHE A 122 0.62 -3.80 8.74
C PHE A 122 -0.58 -3.65 9.67
N VAL A 123 -1.41 -2.64 9.40
CA VAL A 123 -2.75 -2.52 9.98
C VAL A 123 -3.78 -2.92 8.93
N GLN A 124 -4.68 -3.80 9.32
CA GLN A 124 -5.77 -4.27 8.48
C GLN A 124 -6.85 -3.20 8.36
N VAL A 125 -7.35 -3.02 7.14
CA VAL A 125 -8.41 -2.08 6.81
C VAL A 125 -9.67 -2.84 6.40
N SER A 126 -10.80 -2.46 6.98
CA SER A 126 -12.13 -2.96 6.63
C SER A 126 -12.87 -1.95 5.77
N ASP A 127 -13.48 -2.43 4.71
CA ASP A 127 -14.32 -1.68 3.77
C ASP A 127 -15.74 -2.25 3.79
N SER A 128 -16.53 -1.84 4.77
CA SER A 128 -17.90 -2.32 4.97
C SER A 128 -18.86 -1.89 3.86
N LEU A 129 -18.55 -0.81 3.16
CA LEU A 129 -19.36 -0.25 2.07
C LEU A 129 -18.93 -0.77 0.68
N HIS A 130 -17.94 -1.63 0.62
CA HIS A 130 -17.39 -2.21 -0.62
C HIS A 130 -16.91 -1.18 -1.65
N GLN A 131 -16.52 0.03 -1.21
CA GLN A 131 -16.06 1.12 -2.06
C GLN A 131 -14.75 0.77 -2.77
N LEU A 132 -13.81 0.12 -2.06
CA LEU A 132 -12.52 -0.30 -2.62
C LEU A 132 -12.69 -1.35 -3.72
N ILE A 133 -13.64 -2.25 -3.58
CA ILE A 133 -13.94 -3.27 -4.61
C ILE A 133 -14.42 -2.58 -5.90
N SER A 134 -15.29 -1.60 -5.80
CA SER A 134 -15.81 -0.84 -6.94
C SER A 134 -14.69 -0.07 -7.66
N ILE A 135 -13.86 0.64 -6.90
CA ILE A 135 -12.70 1.39 -7.42
C ILE A 135 -11.71 0.45 -8.11
N ARG A 136 -11.31 -0.63 -7.44
CA ARG A 136 -10.38 -1.62 -8.00
C ARG A 136 -10.92 -2.28 -9.25
N SER A 137 -12.21 -2.60 -9.29
CA SER A 137 -12.86 -3.17 -10.46
C SER A 137 -12.79 -2.22 -11.65
N ALA A 138 -13.06 -0.92 -11.45
CA ALA A 138 -12.95 0.08 -12.51
C ALA A 138 -11.50 0.22 -13.01
N LEU A 139 -10.52 0.27 -12.12
CA LEU A 139 -9.10 0.34 -12.50
C LEU A 139 -8.67 -0.89 -13.31
N ARG A 140 -9.18 -2.08 -12.99
CA ARG A 140 -8.89 -3.35 -13.67
C ARG A 140 -9.54 -3.45 -15.06
N LEU A 141 -10.65 -2.76 -15.30
CA LEU A 141 -11.26 -2.72 -16.64
C LEU A 141 -10.32 -2.14 -17.72
N ALA A 142 -9.43 -1.23 -17.33
CA ALA A 142 -8.44 -0.66 -18.24
C ALA A 142 -7.23 -1.57 -18.47
N GLN A 143 -6.91 -2.43 -17.51
CA GLN A 143 -5.76 -3.33 -17.57
C GLN A 143 -6.07 -4.61 -16.76
N HIS A 144 -6.01 -5.76 -17.41
CA HIS A 144 -6.27 -7.06 -16.77
C HIS A 144 -5.05 -7.63 -16.03
N THR A 145 -3.85 -7.08 -16.24
CA THR A 145 -2.58 -7.54 -15.66
C THR A 145 -2.16 -6.67 -14.48
N GLU A 146 -2.95 -6.67 -13.41
CA GLU A 146 -2.50 -6.09 -12.15
C GLU A 146 -1.29 -6.87 -11.63
N VAL A 147 -0.20 -6.17 -11.29
CA VAL A 147 1.05 -6.79 -10.80
C VAL A 147 0.90 -7.32 -9.37
N ALA A 148 -0.18 -6.98 -8.67
CA ALA A 148 -0.44 -7.40 -7.29
C ALA A 148 -1.00 -8.81 -7.17
N ALA A 149 -0.94 -9.34 -5.93
CA ALA A 149 -1.47 -10.65 -5.58
C ALA A 149 -2.93 -10.85 -6.00
N GLN A 150 -3.29 -12.08 -6.34
CA GLN A 150 -4.65 -12.46 -6.74
C GLN A 150 -5.71 -12.15 -5.66
N THR A 151 -5.32 -12.18 -4.38
CA THR A 151 -6.20 -11.85 -3.26
C THR A 151 -5.81 -10.49 -2.69
N TYR A 152 -6.70 -9.51 -2.86
CA TYR A 152 -6.52 -8.18 -2.29
C TYR A 152 -6.84 -8.17 -0.80
N CYS A 153 -5.94 -7.61 -0.01
CA CYS A 153 -6.13 -7.30 1.40
C CYS A 153 -5.85 -5.80 1.60
N ALA A 154 -6.88 -5.02 1.91
CA ALA A 154 -6.70 -3.60 2.21
C ALA A 154 -5.91 -3.44 3.51
N HIS A 155 -4.80 -2.68 3.46
CA HIS A 155 -3.92 -2.51 4.61
C HIS A 155 -3.08 -1.24 4.54
N ILE A 156 -2.59 -0.82 5.69
CA ILE A 156 -1.55 0.20 5.82
C ILE A 156 -0.27 -0.49 6.30
N THR A 157 0.77 -0.51 5.49
CA THR A 157 2.07 -1.07 5.87
C THR A 157 2.74 -0.19 6.93
N LEU A 158 3.09 -0.78 8.08
CA LEU A 158 3.85 -0.13 9.13
C LEU A 158 5.36 -0.24 8.92
N GLY A 159 5.81 -1.36 8.34
CA GLY A 159 7.23 -1.56 8.03
C GLY A 159 7.52 -2.92 7.45
N LEU A 160 8.68 -3.05 6.82
CA LEU A 160 9.22 -4.31 6.32
C LEU A 160 10.21 -4.88 7.35
N TYR A 161 10.28 -6.20 7.46
CA TYR A 161 11.22 -6.84 8.36
C TYR A 161 12.67 -6.69 7.88
N ALA A 162 13.56 -6.34 8.81
CA ALA A 162 14.99 -6.20 8.58
C ALA A 162 15.77 -7.46 8.98
N GLN A 163 15.20 -8.27 9.84
CA GLN A 163 15.83 -9.47 10.36
C GLN A 163 14.84 -10.61 10.54
N LYS A 164 15.38 -11.82 10.67
CA LYS A 164 14.62 -13.05 10.84
C LYS A 164 14.05 -13.13 12.26
N VAL A 165 12.73 -13.19 12.39
CA VAL A 165 12.01 -13.32 13.66
C VAL A 165 11.05 -14.49 13.55
N MET A 166 10.88 -15.25 14.62
CA MET A 166 9.92 -16.35 14.65
C MET A 166 8.48 -15.79 14.63
N GLY A 167 7.61 -16.40 13.83
CA GLY A 167 6.23 -15.98 13.73
C GLY A 167 5.48 -16.00 15.05
N GLN A 168 5.78 -16.96 15.92
CA GLN A 168 5.20 -17.01 17.26
C GLN A 168 5.52 -15.75 18.08
N ASP A 169 6.76 -15.24 18.00
CA ASP A 169 7.17 -14.03 18.73
C ASP A 169 6.46 -12.79 18.15
N VAL A 170 6.30 -12.75 16.83
CA VAL A 170 5.52 -11.68 16.16
C VAL A 170 4.07 -11.72 16.63
N LEU A 171 3.43 -12.88 16.60
CA LEU A 171 2.02 -13.04 16.99
C LEU A 171 1.80 -12.68 18.47
N GLN A 172 2.70 -13.09 19.36
CA GLN A 172 2.64 -12.70 20.77
C GLN A 172 2.71 -11.19 20.98
N ARG A 173 3.55 -10.48 20.20
CA ARG A 173 3.60 -9.00 20.23
C ARG A 173 2.33 -8.37 19.66
N LEU A 174 1.75 -8.96 18.60
CA LEU A 174 0.50 -8.48 18.01
C LEU A 174 -0.67 -8.59 18.99
N ASP A 175 -0.74 -9.68 19.78
CA ASP A 175 -1.75 -9.88 20.81
C ASP A 175 -1.65 -8.83 21.93
N ALA A 176 -0.45 -8.27 22.16
CA ALA A 176 -0.23 -7.18 23.12
C ALA A 176 -0.52 -5.78 22.55
N CYS A 177 -0.71 -5.64 21.23
CA CYS A 177 -1.09 -4.38 20.63
C CYS A 177 -2.55 -4.06 20.95
N ALA A 178 -2.84 -2.81 21.33
CA ALA A 178 -4.21 -2.34 21.45
C ALA A 178 -4.94 -2.46 20.11
N GLY A 179 -6.16 -2.95 20.13
CA GLY A 179 -7.01 -2.98 18.94
C GLY A 179 -7.24 -1.56 18.42
N LEU A 180 -7.18 -1.41 17.12
CA LEU A 180 -7.58 -0.17 16.44
C LEU A 180 -9.05 -0.29 16.06
N ASP A 181 -9.84 0.66 16.50
CA ASP A 181 -11.25 0.79 16.13
C ASP A 181 -11.51 2.24 15.69
N VAL A 182 -10.90 2.62 14.55
CA VAL A 182 -10.86 4.00 14.08
C VAL A 182 -11.35 4.06 12.65
N GLU A 183 -12.25 4.99 12.37
CA GLU A 183 -12.68 5.31 11.02
C GLU A 183 -11.75 6.34 10.38
N LEU A 184 -11.43 6.11 9.11
CA LEU A 184 -10.68 7.01 8.25
C LEU A 184 -11.58 7.47 7.11
N GLU A 185 -11.56 8.74 6.83
CA GLU A 185 -12.29 9.34 5.73
C GLU A 185 -11.33 9.97 4.74
N PHE A 186 -11.47 9.59 3.46
CA PHE A 186 -10.68 10.08 2.35
C PHE A 186 -11.58 10.79 1.34
N ASP A 187 -11.18 11.98 0.92
CA ASP A 187 -11.82 12.81 -0.10
C ASP A 187 -11.09 12.79 -1.45
N GLN A 188 -9.97 12.09 -1.51
CA GLN A 188 -9.11 12.01 -2.68
C GLN A 188 -8.55 10.61 -2.90
N ILE A 189 -8.44 10.22 -4.17
CA ILE A 189 -7.67 9.07 -4.62
C ILE A 189 -6.43 9.59 -5.35
N HIS A 190 -5.25 9.15 -4.94
CA HIS A 190 -3.99 9.56 -5.54
C HIS A 190 -3.52 8.55 -6.58
N PHE A 191 -2.94 9.07 -7.66
CA PHE A 191 -2.08 8.32 -8.55
C PHE A 191 -0.66 8.87 -8.45
N GLY A 192 0.32 8.01 -8.35
CA GLY A 192 1.71 8.41 -8.21
C GLY A 192 2.65 7.23 -8.33
N TYR A 193 3.87 7.42 -7.86
CA TYR A 193 4.92 6.41 -7.92
C TYR A 193 5.84 6.49 -6.71
N TYR A 194 6.59 5.43 -6.50
CA TYR A 194 7.81 5.44 -5.69
C TYR A 194 9.01 5.03 -6.53
N SER A 195 10.20 5.43 -6.07
CA SER A 195 11.44 4.99 -6.70
C SER A 195 11.66 3.50 -6.46
N ALA A 196 11.82 2.73 -7.53
CA ALA A 196 12.14 1.31 -7.44
C ALA A 196 13.57 1.05 -6.91
N GLN A 197 14.43 2.06 -6.98
CA GLN A 197 15.82 2.01 -6.51
C GLN A 197 15.96 2.35 -5.02
N THR A 198 14.90 2.86 -4.41
CA THR A 198 14.93 3.30 -3.00
C THR A 198 13.96 2.49 -2.18
N LEU A 199 14.48 1.57 -1.37
CA LEU A 199 13.66 0.78 -0.46
C LEU A 199 12.94 1.69 0.55
N GLN A 200 11.62 1.53 0.65
CA GLN A 200 10.76 2.37 1.52
C GLN A 200 10.93 3.88 1.31
N GLY A 201 11.31 4.29 0.08
CA GLY A 201 11.36 5.69 -0.32
C GLY A 201 9.96 6.33 -0.40
N PRO A 202 9.87 7.68 -0.48
CA PRO A 202 8.60 8.38 -0.44
C PRO A 202 7.72 8.08 -1.66
N LEU A 203 6.41 8.29 -1.48
CA LEU A 203 5.45 8.37 -2.56
C LEU A 203 5.47 9.77 -3.17
N HIS A 204 5.47 9.82 -4.49
CA HIS A 204 5.37 11.04 -5.29
C HIS A 204 4.02 11.06 -5.99
N SER A 205 3.12 11.93 -5.56
CA SER A 205 1.81 12.11 -6.20
C SER A 205 1.97 12.84 -7.53
N LEU A 206 1.38 12.28 -8.60
CA LEU A 206 1.32 12.87 -9.93
C LEU A 206 -0.07 13.42 -10.26
N TYR A 207 -1.09 12.83 -9.66
CA TYR A 207 -2.48 13.20 -9.88
C TYR A 207 -3.33 12.89 -8.66
N CYS A 208 -4.29 13.78 -8.37
CA CYS A 208 -5.32 13.58 -7.36
C CYS A 208 -6.69 13.57 -8.03
N PHE A 209 -7.45 12.53 -7.77
CA PHE A 209 -8.85 12.42 -8.14
C PHE A 209 -9.70 12.82 -6.93
N ASN A 210 -10.36 13.96 -7.00
CA ASN A 210 -11.28 14.42 -5.94
C ASN A 210 -12.58 13.65 -6.02
N LEU A 211 -13.11 13.26 -4.87
CA LEU A 211 -14.43 12.66 -4.71
C LEU A 211 -15.44 13.80 -4.59
N GLU A 212 -16.34 13.92 -5.57
CA GLU A 212 -17.35 14.99 -5.67
C GLU A 212 -18.73 14.50 -5.24
#